data_68c844fd588ba78248be2b4a7a0e15da
#
_entry.id   68c844fd588ba78248be2b4a7a0e15da
#
_cell.length_a   1.000
_cell.length_b   1.000
_cell.length_c   1.000
_cell.angle_alpha   90.00
_cell.angle_beta   90.00
_cell.angle_gamma   90.00
#
_symmetry.space_group_name_H-M   'P 1'
#
loop_
_entity.id
_entity.type
_entity.pdbx_description
1 polymer ?
#
loop_
_entity_poly.entity_id
_entity_poly.type
_entity_poly.pdbx_seq_one_letter_code
_entity_poly.pdbx_strand_id
1 'polypeptide(L)'
;MTLEEFKKANKTFEGKQLLHAYQNGNHYTAIYNDGTRIRETIDPDADRFLFSKAENADVKITGYCDAGCPFCHEGSSKEGKHASLKSYMKLWDTWEPGTEIAIGGGNALAHPDIEWLLEYLSNRGVICNLTVNQHHLPQYQYDLVKWASKGWLHGLGVSVVDPNNKKELDCVANIKAAFLTHQKSNNVVFHVIAGILNESFLKSLANEKVLILGYKDNIGRGVTYKKSHKDAIDKNIEWLAKNLKSLSHIFAVMSFDNLSLAQLDARRTLGLSDEEWNLRFQGKDYGDPNGEDAPSTFYFDAVEGEIGRSSTQPKDQRIKYDFVNGMTFEEAFKASLSNYKINEGEYGEIKE
;
A
#
# COMPACT_ATOMS: atom_id res chain seq x y z
N MET A 1 18.56 5.48 -24.39
CA MET A 1 19.00 4.38 -23.49
C MET A 1 18.10 3.18 -23.69
N THR A 2 18.64 1.98 -23.80
CA THR A 2 17.89 0.72 -23.86
C THR A 2 17.58 0.22 -22.43
N LEU A 3 16.62 -0.71 -22.29
CA LEU A 3 16.32 -1.32 -20.99
C LEU A 3 17.54 -2.04 -20.38
N GLU A 4 18.39 -2.67 -21.21
CA GLU A 4 19.58 -3.36 -20.74
C GLU A 4 20.67 -2.38 -20.25
N GLU A 5 20.81 -1.23 -20.90
CA GLU A 5 21.68 -0.15 -20.43
C GLU A 5 21.16 0.44 -19.10
N PHE A 6 19.83 0.64 -19.00
CA PHE A 6 19.19 1.08 -17.75
C PHE A 6 19.42 0.09 -16.60
N LYS A 7 19.21 -1.22 -16.82
CA LYS A 7 19.48 -2.27 -15.83
C LYS A 7 20.93 -2.26 -15.36
N LYS A 8 21.87 -2.10 -16.30
CA LYS A 8 23.30 -2.06 -15.99
C LYS A 8 23.68 -0.84 -15.16
N ALA A 9 23.15 0.32 -15.51
CA ALA A 9 23.37 1.57 -14.77
C ALA A 9 22.77 1.53 -13.36
N ASN A 10 21.62 0.86 -13.20
CA ASN A 10 20.86 0.80 -11.96
C ASN A 10 21.03 -0.52 -11.16
N LYS A 11 22.10 -1.29 -11.41
CA LYS A 11 22.37 -2.54 -10.70
C LYS A 11 22.39 -2.39 -9.18
N THR A 12 22.86 -1.24 -8.68
CA THR A 12 22.84 -0.85 -7.27
C THR A 12 22.51 0.63 -7.17
N PHE A 13 21.76 1.00 -6.12
CA PHE A 13 21.46 2.38 -5.80
C PHE A 13 21.57 2.60 -4.29
N GLU A 14 22.48 3.46 -3.86
CA GLU A 14 22.73 3.76 -2.44
C GLU A 14 22.93 2.49 -1.59
N GLY A 15 23.66 1.49 -2.11
CA GLY A 15 23.89 0.20 -1.45
C GLY A 15 22.76 -0.82 -1.55
N LYS A 16 21.63 -0.44 -2.12
CA LYS A 16 20.46 -1.32 -2.38
C LYS A 16 20.70 -2.13 -3.65
N GLN A 17 20.17 -3.34 -3.70
CA GLN A 17 20.33 -4.24 -4.85
C GLN A 17 19.09 -4.23 -5.73
N LEU A 18 19.27 -4.13 -7.04
CA LEU A 18 18.19 -4.23 -8.01
C LEU A 18 17.50 -5.60 -7.91
N LEU A 19 16.18 -5.60 -7.70
CA LEU A 19 15.34 -6.79 -7.79
C LEU A 19 14.83 -6.98 -9.21
N HIS A 20 14.27 -5.92 -9.79
CA HIS A 20 13.66 -5.99 -11.11
C HIS A 20 13.74 -4.63 -11.81
N ALA A 21 13.82 -4.66 -13.16
CA ALA A 21 13.65 -3.47 -13.98
C ALA A 21 12.90 -3.80 -15.27
N TYR A 22 12.01 -2.89 -15.66
CA TYR A 22 11.12 -3.05 -16.81
C TYR A 22 10.78 -1.69 -17.43
N GLN A 23 10.23 -1.74 -18.63
CA GLN A 23 9.62 -0.57 -19.26
C GLN A 23 8.14 -0.47 -18.87
N ASN A 24 7.68 0.74 -18.58
CA ASN A 24 6.28 1.05 -18.32
C ASN A 24 5.92 2.36 -19.05
N GLY A 25 5.13 2.24 -20.12
CA GLY A 25 4.80 3.39 -20.97
C GLY A 25 6.04 4.11 -21.50
N ASN A 26 6.20 5.39 -21.15
CA ASN A 26 7.29 6.25 -21.63
C ASN A 26 8.52 6.27 -20.69
N HIS A 27 8.64 5.33 -19.77
CA HIS A 27 9.75 5.30 -18.79
C HIS A 27 10.23 3.89 -18.49
N TYR A 28 11.45 3.80 -17.95
CA TYR A 28 11.95 2.61 -17.28
C TYR A 28 11.72 2.72 -15.78
N THR A 29 11.43 1.58 -15.14
CA THR A 29 11.25 1.46 -13.70
C THR A 29 12.25 0.44 -13.16
N ALA A 30 12.97 0.80 -12.10
CA ALA A 30 13.83 -0.09 -11.32
C ALA A 30 13.29 -0.22 -9.90
N ILE A 31 13.21 -1.45 -9.36
CA ILE A 31 12.78 -1.74 -8.00
C ILE A 31 13.92 -2.43 -7.26
N TYR A 32 14.20 -1.96 -6.05
CA TYR A 32 15.29 -2.43 -5.20
C TYR A 32 14.77 -3.26 -4.01
N ASN A 33 15.69 -4.01 -3.42
CA ASN A 33 15.41 -4.96 -2.35
C ASN A 33 14.77 -4.37 -1.07
N ASP A 34 14.77 -3.05 -0.92
CA ASP A 34 14.14 -2.34 0.20
C ASP A 34 12.80 -1.68 -0.16
N GLY A 35 12.31 -1.92 -1.40
CA GLY A 35 11.10 -1.32 -1.94
C GLY A 35 11.32 0.04 -2.63
N THR A 36 12.54 0.58 -2.63
CA THR A 36 12.85 1.81 -3.38
C THR A 36 12.56 1.61 -4.86
N ARG A 37 11.87 2.57 -5.47
CA ARG A 37 11.56 2.59 -6.88
C ARG A 37 12.14 3.83 -7.53
N ILE A 38 12.82 3.64 -8.66
CA ILE A 38 13.35 4.72 -9.49
C ILE A 38 12.71 4.62 -10.87
N ARG A 39 12.28 5.76 -11.38
CA ARG A 39 11.79 5.90 -12.76
C ARG A 39 12.69 6.84 -13.52
N GLU A 40 12.93 6.51 -14.78
CA GLU A 40 13.71 7.32 -15.70
C GLU A 40 12.96 7.39 -17.04
N THR A 41 12.67 8.60 -17.50
CA THR A 41 11.94 8.80 -18.77
C THR A 41 12.78 8.34 -19.94
N ILE A 42 12.13 7.73 -20.93
CA ILE A 42 12.73 7.36 -22.22
C ILE A 42 12.73 8.56 -23.15
N ASP A 43 11.72 9.42 -23.03
CA ASP A 43 11.58 10.66 -23.75
C ASP A 43 12.01 11.85 -22.88
N PRO A 44 13.15 12.50 -23.19
CA PRO A 44 13.64 13.64 -22.42
C PRO A 44 12.70 14.85 -22.41
N ASP A 45 11.81 14.94 -23.43
CA ASP A 45 10.86 16.04 -23.56
C ASP A 45 9.51 15.75 -22.86
N ALA A 46 9.37 14.58 -22.22
CA ALA A 46 8.15 14.22 -21.51
C ALA A 46 8.07 14.92 -20.16
N ASP A 47 7.03 15.70 -19.93
CA ASP A 47 6.77 16.41 -18.68
C ASP A 47 6.33 15.48 -17.53
N ARG A 48 5.92 14.24 -17.86
CA ARG A 48 5.32 13.29 -16.90
C ARG A 48 5.51 11.83 -17.29
N PHE A 49 5.38 10.93 -16.30
CA PHE A 49 5.34 9.49 -16.55
C PHE A 49 3.94 9.04 -17.00
N LEU A 50 3.89 8.35 -18.12
CA LEU A 50 2.69 7.69 -18.65
C LEU A 50 2.78 6.20 -18.34
N PHE A 51 1.78 5.63 -17.68
CA PHE A 51 1.77 4.23 -17.26
C PHE A 51 0.95 3.39 -18.25
N SER A 52 1.56 2.37 -18.84
CA SER A 52 0.86 1.38 -19.66
C SER A 52 0.30 0.21 -18.84
N LYS A 53 0.83 0.02 -17.62
CA LYS A 53 0.42 -1.01 -16.67
C LYS A 53 0.55 -0.53 -15.24
N ALA A 54 -0.18 -1.16 -14.32
CA ALA A 54 0.00 -0.90 -12.90
C ALA A 54 1.38 -1.34 -12.43
N GLU A 55 1.99 -0.55 -11.56
CA GLU A 55 3.22 -0.90 -10.85
C GLU A 55 2.93 -1.56 -9.51
N ASN A 56 1.77 -1.28 -8.94
CA ASN A 56 1.30 -1.88 -7.70
C ASN A 56 -0.23 -1.98 -7.67
N ALA A 57 -0.72 -2.92 -6.87
CA ALA A 57 -2.15 -3.05 -6.62
C ALA A 57 -2.42 -3.41 -5.16
N ASP A 58 -3.50 -2.86 -4.62
CA ASP A 58 -4.08 -3.30 -3.36
C ASP A 58 -5.07 -4.43 -3.63
N VAL A 59 -4.88 -5.57 -2.98
CA VAL A 59 -5.74 -6.75 -3.18
C VAL A 59 -6.37 -7.19 -1.87
N LYS A 60 -7.69 -7.12 -1.80
CA LYS A 60 -8.48 -7.65 -0.70
C LYS A 60 -8.84 -9.10 -0.98
N ILE A 61 -8.28 -10.01 -0.16
CA ILE A 61 -8.52 -11.46 -0.30
C ILE A 61 -9.54 -12.01 0.69
N THR A 62 -9.92 -11.24 1.70
CA THR A 62 -10.88 -11.69 2.72
C THR A 62 -11.61 -10.54 3.37
N GLY A 63 -12.90 -10.78 3.68
CA GLY A 63 -13.70 -9.97 4.59
C GLY A 63 -13.71 -10.53 6.03
N TYR A 64 -13.17 -11.76 6.25
CA TYR A 64 -13.06 -12.34 7.57
C TYR A 64 -12.03 -11.60 8.43
N CYS A 65 -12.40 -11.22 9.65
CA CYS A 65 -11.47 -10.64 10.62
C CYS A 65 -12.03 -10.77 12.05
N ASP A 66 -11.20 -11.24 12.95
CA ASP A 66 -11.50 -11.43 14.36
C ASP A 66 -10.94 -10.32 15.28
N ALA A 67 -10.20 -9.35 14.74
CA ALA A 67 -9.64 -8.22 15.49
C ALA A 67 -10.69 -7.24 16.04
N GLY A 68 -11.83 -7.07 15.37
CA GLY A 68 -12.93 -6.24 15.85
C GLY A 68 -12.67 -4.74 15.95
N CYS A 69 -11.69 -4.18 15.22
CA CYS A 69 -11.33 -2.76 15.29
C CYS A 69 -12.55 -1.85 15.09
N PRO A 70 -12.82 -0.91 16.02
CA PRO A 70 -14.02 -0.08 15.97
C PRO A 70 -14.03 0.94 14.84
N PHE A 71 -12.86 1.27 14.27
CA PHE A 71 -12.68 2.22 13.17
C PHE A 71 -12.36 1.53 11.83
N CYS A 72 -12.59 0.23 11.70
CA CYS A 72 -12.25 -0.51 10.46
C CYS A 72 -13.04 0.03 9.26
N HIS A 73 -12.34 0.53 8.25
CA HIS A 73 -12.95 1.06 7.03
C HIS A 73 -13.50 -0.05 6.13
N GLU A 74 -12.89 -1.24 6.13
CA GLU A 74 -13.38 -2.41 5.39
C GLU A 74 -14.66 -3.02 5.99
N GLY A 75 -14.98 -2.70 7.24
CA GLY A 75 -16.12 -3.30 7.94
C GLY A 75 -15.95 -4.80 8.19
N SER A 76 -14.76 -5.35 8.05
CA SER A 76 -14.47 -6.78 8.19
C SER A 76 -14.91 -7.34 9.54
N SER A 77 -15.44 -8.57 9.56
CA SER A 77 -15.98 -9.24 10.74
C SER A 77 -15.72 -10.74 10.73
N LYS A 78 -16.09 -11.44 11.82
CA LYS A 78 -15.97 -12.91 11.91
C LYS A 78 -16.89 -13.66 10.92
N GLU A 79 -17.93 -13.01 10.44
CA GLU A 79 -18.86 -13.52 9.43
C GLU A 79 -18.40 -13.24 8.00
N GLY A 80 -17.31 -12.49 7.84
CA GLY A 80 -16.73 -12.17 6.53
C GLY A 80 -16.26 -13.41 5.78
N LYS A 81 -16.30 -13.36 4.46
CA LYS A 81 -15.94 -14.48 3.59
C LYS A 81 -14.50 -14.37 3.10
N HIS A 82 -13.88 -15.50 2.85
CA HIS A 82 -12.64 -15.60 2.07
C HIS A 82 -12.96 -15.60 0.57
N ALA A 83 -12.08 -15.01 -0.21
CA ALA A 83 -12.15 -15.11 -1.67
C ALA A 83 -11.80 -16.51 -2.17
N SER A 84 -12.36 -16.91 -3.29
CA SER A 84 -11.90 -18.11 -4.01
C SER A 84 -10.71 -17.74 -4.91
N LEU A 85 -9.48 -17.68 -4.35
CA LEU A 85 -8.31 -17.16 -5.07
C LEU A 85 -8.04 -17.90 -6.39
N LYS A 86 -8.27 -19.21 -6.42
CA LYS A 86 -8.08 -20.03 -7.63
C LYS A 86 -9.08 -19.73 -8.75
N SER A 87 -10.16 -19.02 -8.48
CA SER A 87 -11.09 -18.56 -9.52
C SER A 87 -10.53 -17.42 -10.37
N TYR A 88 -9.40 -16.83 -9.96
CA TYR A 88 -8.75 -15.70 -10.63
C TYR A 88 -7.42 -16.10 -11.30
N MET A 89 -7.26 -17.38 -11.70
CA MET A 89 -5.98 -17.87 -12.25
C MET A 89 -5.49 -17.05 -13.44
N LYS A 90 -6.38 -16.65 -14.37
CA LYS A 90 -5.98 -15.83 -15.52
C LYS A 90 -5.38 -14.48 -15.08
N LEU A 91 -5.87 -13.88 -14.00
CA LEU A 91 -5.31 -12.67 -13.42
C LEU A 91 -3.93 -12.95 -12.81
N TRP A 92 -3.82 -13.99 -11.97
CA TRP A 92 -2.56 -14.32 -11.32
C TRP A 92 -1.48 -14.76 -12.30
N ASP A 93 -1.85 -15.51 -13.37
CA ASP A 93 -0.93 -16.00 -14.40
C ASP A 93 -0.32 -14.87 -15.23
N THR A 94 -1.05 -13.79 -15.40
CA THR A 94 -0.65 -12.64 -16.22
C THR A 94 -0.15 -11.46 -15.39
N TRP A 95 -0.06 -11.61 -14.05
CA TRP A 95 0.53 -10.61 -13.19
C TRP A 95 2.02 -10.45 -13.51
N GLU A 96 2.43 -9.24 -13.82
CA GLU A 96 3.75 -9.02 -14.38
C GLU A 96 4.86 -9.01 -13.34
N PRO A 97 6.04 -9.60 -13.65
CA PRO A 97 7.22 -9.52 -12.78
C PRO A 97 7.61 -8.08 -12.46
N GLY A 98 8.05 -7.84 -11.22
CA GLY A 98 8.40 -6.52 -10.72
C GLY A 98 7.22 -5.64 -10.31
N THR A 99 5.98 -6.10 -10.53
CA THR A 99 4.79 -5.43 -9.98
C THR A 99 4.66 -5.77 -8.50
N GLU A 100 4.32 -4.78 -7.68
CA GLU A 100 4.03 -5.00 -6.27
C GLU A 100 2.55 -5.33 -6.06
N ILE A 101 2.29 -6.19 -5.10
CA ILE A 101 0.94 -6.49 -4.62
C ILE A 101 0.89 -6.28 -3.11
N ALA A 102 0.00 -5.42 -2.63
CA ALA A 102 -0.30 -5.24 -1.22
C ALA A 102 -1.55 -6.07 -0.87
N ILE A 103 -1.34 -7.25 -0.31
CA ILE A 103 -2.41 -8.18 0.04
C ILE A 103 -2.95 -7.83 1.43
N GLY A 104 -4.27 -7.68 1.51
CA GLY A 104 -4.95 -7.26 2.73
C GLY A 104 -6.43 -7.65 2.76
N GLY A 105 -7.22 -6.78 3.36
CA GLY A 105 -8.66 -6.94 3.62
C GLY A 105 -8.91 -7.08 5.12
N GLY A 106 -9.60 -8.15 5.54
CA GLY A 106 -9.77 -8.49 6.95
C GLY A 106 -8.48 -9.07 7.56
N ASN A 107 -8.54 -10.29 8.12
CA ASN A 107 -7.35 -11.02 8.53
C ASN A 107 -6.84 -11.87 7.35
N ALA A 108 -5.96 -11.29 6.53
CA ALA A 108 -5.39 -11.98 5.37
C ALA A 108 -4.60 -13.25 5.75
N LEU A 109 -4.01 -13.27 6.96
CA LEU A 109 -3.25 -14.42 7.48
C LEU A 109 -4.14 -15.64 7.76
N ALA A 110 -5.45 -15.44 8.00
CA ALA A 110 -6.40 -16.52 8.20
C ALA A 110 -6.93 -17.11 6.88
N HIS A 111 -6.55 -16.55 5.73
CA HIS A 111 -7.01 -17.08 4.44
C HIS A 111 -6.36 -18.44 4.15
N PRO A 112 -7.12 -19.51 3.85
CA PRO A 112 -6.55 -20.87 3.72
C PRO A 112 -5.53 -21.01 2.60
N ASP A 113 -5.64 -20.21 1.53
CA ASP A 113 -4.74 -20.26 0.37
C ASP A 113 -3.68 -19.15 0.37
N ILE A 114 -3.44 -18.44 1.49
CA ILE A 114 -2.49 -17.31 1.50
C ILE A 114 -1.06 -17.75 1.19
N GLU A 115 -0.60 -18.84 1.78
CA GLU A 115 0.74 -19.37 1.52
C GLU A 115 0.92 -19.74 0.05
N TRP A 116 -0.08 -20.43 -0.53
CA TRP A 116 -0.09 -20.75 -1.95
C TRP A 116 0.01 -19.49 -2.83
N LEU A 117 -0.78 -18.45 -2.52
CA LEU A 117 -0.77 -17.22 -3.32
C LEU A 117 0.60 -16.52 -3.28
N LEU A 118 1.19 -16.40 -2.08
CA LEU A 118 2.52 -15.80 -1.90
C LEU A 118 3.60 -16.57 -2.67
N GLU A 119 3.65 -17.90 -2.54
CA GLU A 119 4.59 -18.75 -3.27
C GLU A 119 4.35 -18.64 -4.79
N TYR A 120 3.09 -18.71 -5.22
CA TYR A 120 2.72 -18.71 -6.63
C TYR A 120 3.13 -17.43 -7.35
N LEU A 121 2.85 -16.28 -6.73
CA LEU A 121 3.16 -14.98 -7.31
C LEU A 121 4.65 -14.65 -7.21
N SER A 122 5.28 -14.91 -6.06
CA SER A 122 6.72 -14.63 -5.89
C SER A 122 7.60 -15.45 -6.84
N ASN A 123 7.24 -16.71 -7.12
CA ASN A 123 7.93 -17.53 -8.11
C ASN A 123 7.81 -16.99 -9.54
N ARG A 124 6.88 -16.07 -9.80
CA ARG A 124 6.73 -15.31 -11.05
C ARG A 124 7.44 -13.95 -11.03
N GLY A 125 8.14 -13.63 -9.96
CA GLY A 125 8.82 -12.35 -9.79
C GLY A 125 7.90 -11.19 -9.37
N VAL A 126 6.69 -11.49 -8.92
CA VAL A 126 5.80 -10.48 -8.30
C VAL A 126 6.27 -10.19 -6.89
N ILE A 127 6.28 -8.93 -6.50
CA ILE A 127 6.73 -8.47 -5.20
C ILE A 127 5.53 -8.48 -4.24
N CYS A 128 5.42 -9.52 -3.41
CA CYS A 128 4.29 -9.72 -2.51
C CYS A 128 4.51 -9.04 -1.16
N ASN A 129 3.61 -8.15 -0.79
CA ASN A 129 3.54 -7.51 0.51
C ASN A 129 2.23 -7.88 1.22
N LEU A 130 2.27 -7.97 2.55
CA LEU A 130 1.09 -8.20 3.38
C LEU A 130 0.83 -7.00 4.29
N THR A 131 -0.44 -6.64 4.45
CA THR A 131 -0.88 -5.75 5.52
C THR A 131 -1.60 -6.55 6.59
N VAL A 132 -1.09 -6.51 7.82
CA VAL A 132 -1.60 -7.30 8.95
C VAL A 132 -1.91 -6.41 10.15
N ASN A 133 -2.89 -6.80 10.94
CA ASN A 133 -3.20 -6.15 12.20
C ASN A 133 -2.23 -6.65 13.30
N GLN A 134 -1.78 -5.75 14.20
CA GLN A 134 -0.89 -6.12 15.31
C GLN A 134 -1.42 -7.30 16.13
N HIS A 135 -2.74 -7.38 16.35
CA HIS A 135 -3.37 -8.46 17.15
C HIS A 135 -3.14 -9.86 16.56
N HIS A 136 -2.88 -9.97 15.26
CA HIS A 136 -2.66 -11.25 14.59
C HIS A 136 -1.17 -11.68 14.61
N LEU A 137 -0.24 -10.76 14.86
CA LEU A 137 1.20 -11.05 14.77
C LEU A 137 1.65 -12.21 15.65
N PRO A 138 1.27 -12.32 16.94
CA PRO A 138 1.74 -13.40 17.80
C PRO A 138 1.34 -14.79 17.29
N GLN A 139 0.14 -14.91 16.73
CA GLN A 139 -0.38 -16.18 16.20
C GLN A 139 0.34 -16.61 14.93
N TYR A 140 0.67 -15.68 14.03
CA TYR A 140 1.22 -15.98 12.72
C TYR A 140 2.70 -15.66 12.56
N GLN A 141 3.40 -15.35 13.66
CA GLN A 141 4.82 -14.99 13.63
C GLN A 141 5.68 -16.02 12.88
N TYR A 142 5.45 -17.31 13.12
CA TYR A 142 6.21 -18.39 12.50
C TYR A 142 6.04 -18.39 10.98
N ASP A 143 4.81 -18.25 10.50
CA ASP A 143 4.51 -18.23 9.06
C ASP A 143 5.12 -17.00 8.39
N LEU A 144 5.01 -15.82 9.01
CA LEU A 144 5.61 -14.58 8.51
C LEU A 144 7.14 -14.69 8.41
N VAL A 145 7.81 -15.25 9.41
CA VAL A 145 9.26 -15.52 9.40
C VAL A 145 9.60 -16.51 8.27
N LYS A 146 8.84 -17.60 8.14
CA LYS A 146 9.01 -18.60 7.08
C LYS A 146 8.89 -17.99 5.70
N TRP A 147 7.85 -17.22 5.43
CA TRP A 147 7.60 -16.62 4.11
C TRP A 147 8.64 -15.54 3.77
N ALA A 148 9.05 -14.71 4.74
CA ALA A 148 10.13 -13.75 4.55
C ALA A 148 11.46 -14.44 4.25
N SER A 149 11.77 -15.56 4.95
CA SER A 149 13.00 -16.33 4.74
C SER A 149 13.05 -17.03 3.39
N LYS A 150 11.88 -17.43 2.85
CA LYS A 150 11.77 -18.04 1.52
C LYS A 150 11.74 -17.01 0.38
N GLY A 151 11.65 -15.72 0.68
CA GLY A 151 11.47 -14.67 -0.30
C GLY A 151 10.07 -14.62 -0.92
N TRP A 152 9.09 -15.32 -0.35
CA TRP A 152 7.71 -15.26 -0.80
C TRP A 152 6.99 -13.99 -0.31
N LEU A 153 7.38 -13.49 0.85
CA LEU A 153 6.95 -12.21 1.40
C LEU A 153 8.11 -11.21 1.33
N HIS A 154 7.89 -10.08 0.64
CA HIS A 154 8.91 -9.03 0.44
C HIS A 154 8.74 -7.85 1.39
N GLY A 155 7.53 -7.57 1.83
CA GLY A 155 7.25 -6.49 2.77
C GLY A 155 6.08 -6.81 3.69
N LEU A 156 6.12 -6.27 4.90
CA LEU A 156 5.09 -6.43 5.92
C LEU A 156 4.66 -5.06 6.45
N GLY A 157 3.42 -4.67 6.16
CA GLY A 157 2.75 -3.55 6.80
C GLY A 157 2.07 -4.00 8.08
N VAL A 158 2.44 -3.43 9.22
CA VAL A 158 1.84 -3.72 10.52
C VAL A 158 0.91 -2.59 10.92
N SER A 159 -0.41 -2.82 10.82
CA SER A 159 -1.41 -1.86 11.27
C SER A 159 -1.45 -1.82 12.80
N VAL A 160 -0.98 -0.71 13.36
CA VAL A 160 -1.01 -0.49 14.80
C VAL A 160 -2.36 0.12 15.18
N VAL A 161 -3.11 -0.58 16.00
CA VAL A 161 -4.49 -0.24 16.37
C VAL A 161 -4.67 -0.08 17.88
N ASP A 162 -3.80 -0.68 18.67
CA ASP A 162 -3.80 -0.58 20.14
C ASP A 162 -2.40 -0.22 20.65
N PRO A 163 -2.16 1.07 20.97
CA PRO A 163 -0.87 1.53 21.47
C PRO A 163 -0.52 1.02 22.87
N ASN A 164 -1.49 0.45 23.58
CA ASN A 164 -1.28 -0.06 24.94
C ASN A 164 -0.80 -1.52 24.97
N ASN A 165 -1.03 -2.26 23.89
CA ASN A 165 -0.64 -3.67 23.78
C ASN A 165 0.68 -3.83 23.00
N LYS A 166 1.77 -3.32 23.56
CA LYS A 166 3.10 -3.40 22.94
C LYS A 166 3.64 -4.82 22.81
N LYS A 167 3.19 -5.76 23.67
CA LYS A 167 3.65 -7.16 23.63
C LYS A 167 3.36 -7.86 22.30
N GLU A 168 2.28 -7.48 21.63
CA GLU A 168 1.97 -8.01 20.30
C GLU A 168 3.00 -7.59 19.25
N LEU A 169 3.72 -6.50 19.46
CA LEU A 169 4.77 -6.01 18.59
C LEU A 169 6.15 -6.61 18.88
N ASP A 170 6.33 -7.33 19.99
CA ASP A 170 7.64 -7.92 20.34
C ASP A 170 8.11 -8.92 19.29
N CYS A 171 7.17 -9.65 18.65
CA CYS A 171 7.50 -10.61 17.60
C CYS A 171 8.01 -9.97 16.30
N VAL A 172 7.81 -8.66 16.10
CA VAL A 172 8.28 -7.93 14.92
C VAL A 172 9.80 -8.02 14.78
N ALA A 173 10.54 -8.09 15.89
CA ALA A 173 11.99 -8.23 15.86
C ALA A 173 12.46 -9.49 15.11
N ASN A 174 11.79 -10.63 15.32
CA ASN A 174 12.10 -11.88 14.62
C ASN A 174 11.80 -11.80 13.12
N ILE A 175 10.70 -11.15 12.77
CA ILE A 175 10.31 -10.96 11.37
C ILE A 175 11.31 -10.02 10.64
N LYS A 176 11.72 -8.94 11.30
CA LYS A 176 12.79 -8.04 10.79
C LYS A 176 14.10 -8.79 10.60
N ALA A 177 14.49 -9.65 11.54
CA ALA A 177 15.69 -10.45 11.44
C ALA A 177 15.65 -11.40 10.24
N ALA A 178 14.49 -11.98 9.93
CA ALA A 178 14.30 -12.81 8.73
C ALA A 178 14.49 -11.98 7.44
N PHE A 179 13.86 -10.82 7.32
CA PHE A 179 14.05 -9.92 6.18
C PHE A 179 15.51 -9.49 6.02
N LEU A 180 16.16 -9.05 7.10
CA LEU A 180 17.57 -8.63 7.07
C LEU A 180 18.51 -9.76 6.66
N THR A 181 18.27 -10.96 7.17
CA THR A 181 19.12 -12.13 6.87
C THR A 181 18.98 -12.58 5.42
N HIS A 182 17.76 -12.68 4.92
CA HIS A 182 17.48 -13.32 3.64
C HIS A 182 17.32 -12.32 2.48
N GLN A 183 16.80 -11.12 2.75
CA GLN A 183 16.53 -10.10 1.73
C GLN A 183 17.44 -8.86 1.84
N LYS A 184 18.32 -8.81 2.84
CA LYS A 184 19.28 -7.72 3.07
C LYS A 184 18.62 -6.34 3.30
N SER A 185 17.36 -6.32 3.69
CA SER A 185 16.63 -5.10 3.99
C SER A 185 15.62 -5.32 5.13
N ASN A 186 15.40 -4.28 5.95
CA ASN A 186 14.26 -4.27 6.88
C ASN A 186 13.01 -3.81 6.13
N ASN A 187 12.16 -4.76 5.75
CA ASN A 187 10.93 -4.51 4.98
C ASN A 187 9.67 -4.53 5.85
N VAL A 188 9.78 -4.22 7.13
CA VAL A 188 8.63 -3.99 8.01
C VAL A 188 8.31 -2.51 8.10
N VAL A 189 7.04 -2.16 7.85
CA VAL A 189 6.52 -0.79 7.89
C VAL A 189 5.36 -0.73 8.88
N PHE A 190 5.41 0.17 9.85
CA PHE A 190 4.29 0.39 10.76
C PHE A 190 3.25 1.30 10.11
N HIS A 191 2.04 0.80 9.96
CA HIS A 191 0.90 1.58 9.48
C HIS A 191 0.21 2.25 10.65
N VAL A 192 0.14 3.57 10.65
CA VAL A 192 -0.47 4.39 11.68
C VAL A 192 -1.59 5.23 11.10
N ILE A 193 -2.79 5.16 11.68
CA ILE A 193 -3.93 5.93 11.20
C ILE A 193 -3.93 7.30 11.90
N ALA A 194 -3.93 8.37 11.10
CA ALA A 194 -4.04 9.74 11.59
C ALA A 194 -5.28 9.87 12.50
N GLY A 195 -5.11 10.45 13.68
CA GLY A 195 -6.19 10.63 14.65
C GLY A 195 -6.42 9.46 15.62
N ILE A 196 -5.88 8.26 15.35
CA ILE A 196 -6.05 7.10 16.24
C ILE A 196 -4.92 7.02 17.27
N LEU A 197 -3.67 7.14 16.84
CA LEU A 197 -2.52 7.01 17.72
C LEU A 197 -2.13 8.34 18.36
N ASN A 198 -1.69 8.28 19.60
CA ASN A 198 -1.23 9.44 20.37
C ASN A 198 0.27 9.68 20.20
N GLU A 199 0.71 10.86 20.67
CA GLU A 199 2.11 11.30 20.65
C GLU A 199 3.08 10.28 21.25
N SER A 200 2.78 9.77 22.43
CA SER A 200 3.67 8.84 23.16
C SER A 200 3.97 7.60 22.35
N PHE A 201 2.95 7.05 21.68
CA PHE A 201 3.15 5.88 20.85
C PHE A 201 3.91 6.21 19.57
N LEU A 202 3.56 7.30 18.87
CA LEU A 202 4.28 7.71 17.65
C LEU A 202 5.77 7.92 17.91
N LYS A 203 6.13 8.57 19.02
CA LYS A 203 7.54 8.72 19.42
C LYS A 203 8.23 7.39 19.74
N SER A 204 7.49 6.37 20.18
CA SER A 204 8.06 5.03 20.43
C SER A 204 8.44 4.27 19.16
N LEU A 205 8.00 4.73 17.98
CA LEU A 205 8.40 4.20 16.67
C LEU A 205 9.67 4.86 16.12
N ALA A 206 10.48 5.52 16.97
CA ALA A 206 11.76 6.09 16.57
C ALA A 206 12.65 5.05 15.86
N ASN A 207 13.29 5.47 14.76
CA ASN A 207 14.10 4.63 13.87
C ASN A 207 13.33 3.52 13.12
N GLU A 208 12.00 3.55 13.12
CA GLU A 208 11.17 2.63 12.35
C GLU A 208 10.74 3.26 11.01
N LYS A 209 10.36 2.39 10.05
CA LYS A 209 9.66 2.81 8.85
C LYS A 209 8.17 2.97 9.18
N VAL A 210 7.61 4.13 8.90
CA VAL A 210 6.21 4.46 9.24
C VAL A 210 5.47 4.91 7.98
N LEU A 211 4.30 4.31 7.74
CA LEU A 211 3.31 4.80 6.77
C LEU A 211 2.14 5.43 7.53
N ILE A 212 1.94 6.72 7.33
CA ILE A 212 0.81 7.46 7.88
C ILE A 212 -0.37 7.31 6.93
N LEU A 213 -1.46 6.73 7.43
CA LEU A 213 -2.72 6.55 6.71
C LEU A 213 -3.72 7.62 7.16
N GLY A 214 -4.46 8.18 6.22
CA GLY A 214 -5.56 9.09 6.54
C GLY A 214 -6.71 8.38 7.23
N TYR A 215 -7.44 9.12 8.07
CA TYR A 215 -8.65 8.61 8.72
C TYR A 215 -9.81 8.56 7.71
N LYS A 216 -10.31 7.37 7.41
CA LYS A 216 -11.43 7.14 6.48
C LYS A 216 -12.75 7.26 7.23
N ASP A 217 -13.44 8.41 7.10
CA ASP A 217 -14.66 8.76 7.82
C ASP A 217 -15.94 8.64 6.98
N ASN A 218 -15.80 8.21 5.74
CA ASN A 218 -16.89 8.07 4.77
C ASN A 218 -17.30 6.61 4.51
N ILE A 219 -16.59 5.62 5.09
CA ILE A 219 -16.82 4.20 4.81
C ILE A 219 -16.62 3.33 6.07
N GLY A 220 -17.35 2.22 6.13
CA GLY A 220 -17.21 1.20 7.17
C GLY A 220 -17.55 1.69 8.59
N ARG A 221 -16.92 1.05 9.59
CA ARG A 221 -17.15 1.42 11.01
C ARG A 221 -16.50 2.75 11.39
N GLY A 222 -15.55 3.24 10.61
CA GLY A 222 -14.91 4.53 10.83
C GLY A 222 -15.89 5.69 10.90
N VAL A 223 -16.97 5.64 10.09
CA VAL A 223 -18.05 6.63 10.09
C VAL A 223 -18.70 6.77 11.48
N THR A 224 -19.10 5.65 12.08
CA THR A 224 -19.76 5.64 13.40
C THR A 224 -18.77 5.96 14.50
N TYR A 225 -17.56 5.46 14.43
CA TYR A 225 -16.51 5.72 15.42
C TYR A 225 -16.17 7.20 15.49
N LYS A 226 -16.01 7.88 14.35
CA LYS A 226 -15.74 9.33 14.32
C LYS A 226 -16.85 10.15 14.97
N LYS A 227 -18.13 9.76 14.79
CA LYS A 227 -19.25 10.49 15.40
C LYS A 227 -19.15 10.55 16.93
N SER A 228 -18.65 9.50 17.56
CA SER A 228 -18.52 9.42 19.03
C SER A 228 -17.15 9.85 19.57
N HIS A 229 -16.13 9.99 18.72
CA HIS A 229 -14.75 10.31 19.11
C HIS A 229 -14.18 11.51 18.34
N LYS A 230 -15.03 12.34 17.75
CA LYS A 230 -14.63 13.42 16.84
C LYS A 230 -13.54 14.32 17.44
N ASP A 231 -13.77 14.83 18.64
CA ASP A 231 -12.84 15.79 19.27
C ASP A 231 -11.46 15.17 19.53
N ALA A 232 -11.42 13.90 19.91
CA ALA A 232 -10.15 13.18 20.14
C ALA A 232 -9.41 12.92 18.81
N ILE A 233 -10.13 12.51 17.78
CA ILE A 233 -9.58 12.27 16.45
C ILE A 233 -9.04 13.57 15.86
N ASP A 234 -9.83 14.63 15.85
CA ASP A 234 -9.44 15.92 15.29
C ASP A 234 -8.24 16.51 16.04
N LYS A 235 -8.22 16.43 17.37
CA LYS A 235 -7.07 16.83 18.19
C LYS A 235 -5.79 16.06 17.84
N ASN A 236 -5.89 14.76 17.66
CA ASN A 236 -4.73 13.93 17.31
C ASN A 236 -4.24 14.22 15.89
N ILE A 237 -5.15 14.46 14.92
CA ILE A 237 -4.80 14.89 13.56
C ILE A 237 -4.09 16.24 13.60
N GLU A 238 -4.64 17.21 14.32
CA GLU A 238 -4.03 18.54 14.47
C GLU A 238 -2.65 18.46 15.13
N TRP A 239 -2.51 17.65 16.18
CA TRP A 239 -1.21 17.43 16.81
C TRP A 239 -0.22 16.79 15.83
N LEU A 240 -0.63 15.76 15.10
CA LEU A 240 0.21 15.08 14.11
C LEU A 240 0.66 16.05 13.02
N ALA A 241 -0.25 16.85 12.46
CA ALA A 241 0.07 17.86 11.47
C ALA A 241 1.12 18.86 12.00
N LYS A 242 0.94 19.39 13.19
CA LYS A 242 1.89 20.34 13.82
C LYS A 242 3.29 19.75 14.07
N ASN A 243 3.39 18.44 14.21
CA ASN A 243 4.63 17.74 14.58
C ASN A 243 5.26 16.92 13.44
N LEU A 244 4.69 16.93 12.23
CA LEU A 244 5.18 16.13 11.10
C LEU A 244 6.67 16.34 10.83
N LYS A 245 7.12 17.60 10.81
CA LYS A 245 8.53 17.93 10.57
C LYS A 245 9.46 17.35 11.63
N SER A 246 9.05 17.39 12.90
CA SER A 246 9.84 16.79 13.99
C SER A 246 9.84 15.27 13.88
N LEU A 247 8.70 14.64 13.56
CA LEU A 247 8.56 13.20 13.39
C LEU A 247 9.38 12.69 12.19
N SER A 248 9.50 13.47 11.12
CA SER A 248 10.31 13.09 9.96
C SER A 248 11.80 12.92 10.27
N HIS A 249 12.27 13.50 11.37
CA HIS A 249 13.66 13.34 11.85
C HIS A 249 13.84 12.18 12.84
N ILE A 250 12.74 11.60 13.33
CA ILE A 250 12.81 10.48 14.28
C ILE A 250 12.60 9.13 13.58
N PHE A 251 11.76 9.07 12.56
CA PHE A 251 11.51 7.84 11.81
C PHE A 251 12.64 7.56 10.82
N ALA A 252 12.97 6.29 10.61
CA ALA A 252 13.91 5.91 9.56
C ALA A 252 13.34 6.22 8.16
N VAL A 253 12.03 6.00 7.97
CA VAL A 253 11.27 6.42 6.78
C VAL A 253 9.90 6.89 7.25
N MET A 254 9.44 8.01 6.70
CA MET A 254 8.07 8.51 6.87
C MET A 254 7.42 8.61 5.51
N SER A 255 6.35 7.86 5.30
CA SER A 255 5.55 7.85 4.07
C SER A 255 4.08 8.10 4.39
N PHE A 256 3.30 8.38 3.35
CA PHE A 256 1.90 8.79 3.45
C PHE A 256 1.06 8.09 2.39
N ASP A 257 -0.20 7.78 2.72
CA ASP A 257 -1.21 7.59 1.70
C ASP A 257 -1.77 8.95 1.23
N ASN A 258 -2.46 8.95 0.10
CA ASN A 258 -2.99 10.18 -0.50
C ASN A 258 -3.94 10.93 0.44
N LEU A 259 -4.76 10.21 1.20
CA LEU A 259 -5.71 10.81 2.13
C LEU A 259 -4.99 11.53 3.28
N SER A 260 -3.93 10.94 3.82
CA SER A 260 -3.14 11.57 4.90
C SER A 260 -2.36 12.79 4.41
N LEU A 261 -1.88 12.78 3.16
CA LEU A 261 -1.25 13.97 2.56
C LEU A 261 -2.19 15.18 2.58
N ALA A 262 -3.46 14.95 2.21
CA ALA A 262 -4.49 15.99 2.21
C ALA A 262 -4.91 16.38 3.65
N GLN A 263 -5.24 15.41 4.51
CA GLN A 263 -5.70 15.66 5.87
C GLN A 263 -4.67 16.39 6.75
N LEU A 264 -3.39 16.17 6.52
CA LEU A 264 -2.31 16.76 7.29
C LEU A 264 -1.70 17.99 6.63
N ASP A 265 -2.18 18.37 5.44
CA ASP A 265 -1.55 19.41 4.61
C ASP A 265 -0.02 19.23 4.57
N ALA A 266 0.39 18.00 4.20
CA ALA A 266 1.75 17.53 4.42
C ALA A 266 2.79 18.39 3.70
N ARG A 267 2.47 18.92 2.51
CA ARG A 267 3.38 19.80 1.75
C ARG A 267 3.72 21.04 2.55
N ARG A 268 2.70 21.78 3.01
CA ARG A 268 2.88 23.03 3.79
C ARG A 268 3.52 22.73 5.15
N THR A 269 3.06 21.67 5.81
CA THR A 269 3.52 21.33 7.17
C THR A 269 4.99 20.89 7.20
N LEU A 270 5.43 20.15 6.18
CA LEU A 270 6.85 19.78 6.03
C LEU A 270 7.70 20.92 5.48
N GLY A 271 7.07 21.95 4.90
CA GLY A 271 7.74 23.10 4.30
C GLY A 271 8.49 22.74 3.02
N LEU A 272 7.90 21.85 2.20
CA LEU A 272 8.51 21.39 0.96
C LEU A 272 8.30 22.38 -0.17
N SER A 273 9.38 22.69 -0.91
CA SER A 273 9.29 23.40 -2.19
C SER A 273 8.56 22.59 -3.24
N ASP A 274 8.18 23.21 -4.36
CA ASP A 274 7.55 22.54 -5.49
C ASP A 274 8.44 21.42 -6.05
N GLU A 275 9.73 21.71 -6.17
CA GLU A 275 10.72 20.74 -6.63
C GLU A 275 10.84 19.54 -5.68
N GLU A 276 10.97 19.78 -4.37
CA GLU A 276 11.02 18.70 -3.37
C GLU A 276 9.73 17.88 -3.32
N TRP A 277 8.58 18.56 -3.44
CA TRP A 277 7.28 17.89 -3.50
C TRP A 277 7.16 16.98 -4.73
N ASN A 278 7.47 17.52 -5.90
CA ASN A 278 7.39 16.76 -7.16
C ASN A 278 8.39 15.60 -7.20
N LEU A 279 9.59 15.78 -6.63
CA LEU A 279 10.59 14.72 -6.54
C LEU A 279 10.15 13.57 -5.63
N ARG A 280 9.55 13.88 -4.46
CA ARG A 280 9.23 12.88 -3.43
C ARG A 280 7.87 12.23 -3.62
N PHE A 281 6.91 12.94 -4.18
CA PHE A 281 5.52 12.52 -4.35
C PHE A 281 5.15 12.39 -5.84
N GLN A 282 6.10 11.93 -6.63
CA GLN A 282 5.86 11.55 -8.02
C GLN A 282 4.87 10.38 -8.10
N GLY A 283 4.06 10.40 -9.17
CA GLY A 283 3.04 9.36 -9.37
C GLY A 283 1.92 9.47 -8.35
N LYS A 284 1.50 10.71 -8.11
CA LYS A 284 0.20 10.96 -7.46
C LYS A 284 -0.79 10.01 -8.09
N ASP A 285 -1.42 9.17 -7.27
CA ASP A 285 -2.51 8.29 -7.69
C ASP A 285 -3.75 9.10 -8.12
N TYR A 286 -3.60 10.42 -8.14
CA TYR A 286 -4.50 11.37 -8.76
C TYR A 286 -4.26 11.30 -10.27
N GLY A 287 -5.03 10.49 -10.96
CA GLY A 287 -5.18 10.69 -12.40
C GLY A 287 -5.52 12.16 -12.62
N ASP A 288 -4.98 12.75 -13.68
CA ASP A 288 -5.44 14.05 -14.16
C ASP A 288 -6.97 14.04 -14.14
N PRO A 289 -7.64 15.05 -13.52
CA PRO A 289 -9.10 15.19 -13.59
C PRO A 289 -9.65 15.11 -15.00
N ASN A 290 -8.82 15.39 -16.02
CA ASN A 290 -9.16 15.29 -17.42
C ASN A 290 -8.95 13.87 -18.01
N GLY A 291 -8.47 12.89 -17.21
CA GLY A 291 -8.31 11.51 -17.65
C GLY A 291 -7.09 11.24 -18.54
N GLU A 292 -6.15 12.17 -18.62
CA GLU A 292 -4.96 12.04 -19.46
C GLU A 292 -3.82 11.26 -18.77
N ASP A 293 -3.81 11.20 -17.43
CA ASP A 293 -2.81 10.44 -16.65
C ASP A 293 -3.35 9.09 -16.21
N ALA A 294 -2.77 8.02 -16.72
CA ALA A 294 -2.99 6.70 -16.16
C ALA A 294 -2.26 6.59 -14.82
N PRO A 295 -2.94 6.22 -13.73
CA PRO A 295 -2.28 6.01 -12.45
C PRO A 295 -1.42 4.77 -12.48
N SER A 296 -0.49 4.68 -11.52
CA SER A 296 0.37 3.52 -11.36
C SER A 296 -0.24 2.38 -10.54
N THR A 297 -1.46 2.56 -10.00
CA THR A 297 -2.08 1.64 -9.04
C THR A 297 -3.52 1.30 -9.38
N PHE A 298 -3.99 0.14 -8.89
CA PHE A 298 -5.41 -0.19 -8.87
C PHE A 298 -5.77 -1.04 -7.63
N TYR A 299 -7.06 -1.21 -7.39
CA TYR A 299 -7.63 -2.00 -6.31
C TYR A 299 -8.42 -3.19 -6.86
N PHE A 300 -8.21 -4.35 -6.24
CA PHE A 300 -8.95 -5.56 -6.54
C PHE A 300 -9.57 -6.17 -5.28
N ASP A 301 -10.90 -6.18 -5.19
CA ASP A 301 -11.64 -6.92 -4.16
C ASP A 301 -11.94 -8.33 -4.68
N ALA A 302 -11.09 -9.29 -4.33
CA ALA A 302 -11.27 -10.69 -4.75
C ALA A 302 -12.44 -11.37 -4.02
N VAL A 303 -12.94 -10.82 -2.90
CA VAL A 303 -14.11 -11.35 -2.19
C VAL A 303 -15.38 -11.10 -3.00
N GLU A 304 -15.51 -9.90 -3.55
CA GLU A 304 -16.68 -9.46 -4.32
C GLU A 304 -16.48 -9.59 -5.84
N GLY A 305 -15.25 -9.87 -6.29
CA GLY A 305 -14.89 -9.86 -7.71
C GLY A 305 -15.00 -8.48 -8.31
N GLU A 306 -14.53 -7.44 -7.60
CA GLU A 306 -14.65 -6.04 -8.01
C GLU A 306 -13.27 -5.42 -8.26
N ILE A 307 -13.19 -4.64 -9.33
CA ILE A 307 -11.99 -3.90 -9.73
C ILE A 307 -12.30 -2.41 -9.65
N GLY A 308 -11.41 -1.64 -9.04
CA GLY A 308 -11.53 -0.20 -8.89
C GLY A 308 -10.17 0.48 -8.82
N ARG A 309 -10.21 1.79 -8.61
CA ARG A 309 -9.01 2.63 -8.46
C ARG A 309 -8.42 2.58 -7.04
N SER A 310 -9.29 2.51 -6.06
CA SER A 310 -8.93 2.47 -4.64
C SER A 310 -9.96 1.69 -3.84
N SER A 311 -9.59 1.30 -2.62
CA SER A 311 -10.51 0.65 -1.67
C SER A 311 -11.67 1.55 -1.23
N THR A 312 -11.56 2.86 -1.43
CA THR A 312 -12.59 3.86 -1.06
C THR A 312 -13.53 4.22 -2.21
N GLN A 313 -13.21 3.79 -3.44
CA GLN A 313 -14.09 4.03 -4.59
C GLN A 313 -15.50 3.44 -4.34
N PRO A 314 -16.58 4.21 -4.62
CA PRO A 314 -17.94 3.72 -4.50
C PRO A 314 -18.16 2.42 -5.28
N LYS A 315 -18.91 1.47 -4.68
CA LYS A 315 -19.11 0.15 -5.27
C LYS A 315 -19.83 0.17 -6.63
N ASP A 316 -20.70 1.12 -6.82
CA ASP A 316 -21.43 1.34 -8.09
C ASP A 316 -20.54 1.87 -9.24
N GLN A 317 -19.35 2.34 -8.91
CA GLN A 317 -18.35 2.77 -9.88
C GLN A 317 -17.28 1.69 -10.14
N ARG A 318 -17.31 0.57 -9.41
CA ARG A 318 -16.37 -0.55 -9.61
C ARG A 318 -16.83 -1.47 -10.73
N ILE A 319 -15.88 -2.10 -11.40
CA ILE A 319 -16.15 -3.05 -12.47
C ILE A 319 -16.12 -4.46 -11.91
N LYS A 320 -17.03 -5.31 -12.35
CA LYS A 320 -17.02 -6.73 -12.00
C LYS A 320 -15.99 -7.48 -12.84
N TYR A 321 -15.27 -8.38 -12.16
CA TYR A 321 -14.38 -9.34 -12.82
C TYR A 321 -15.21 -10.28 -13.72
N ASP A 322 -14.74 -10.50 -14.92
CA ASP A 322 -15.38 -11.46 -15.85
C ASP A 322 -15.00 -12.89 -15.49
N PHE A 323 -15.87 -13.57 -14.75
CA PHE A 323 -15.65 -14.97 -14.36
C PHE A 323 -15.84 -15.97 -15.52
N VAL A 324 -16.47 -15.56 -16.64
CA VAL A 324 -16.71 -16.44 -17.78
C VAL A 324 -15.46 -16.56 -18.63
N ASN A 325 -14.89 -15.42 -19.02
CA ASN A 325 -13.70 -15.37 -19.88
C ASN A 325 -12.40 -15.24 -19.09
N GLY A 326 -12.50 -14.83 -17.82
CA GLY A 326 -11.40 -14.36 -16.99
C GLY A 326 -10.87 -13.02 -17.49
N MET A 327 -10.10 -12.32 -16.65
CA MET A 327 -9.40 -11.10 -17.01
C MET A 327 -7.90 -11.25 -16.75
N THR A 328 -7.09 -10.75 -17.65
CA THR A 328 -5.64 -10.58 -17.44
C THR A 328 -5.38 -9.41 -16.50
N PHE A 329 -4.15 -9.33 -15.97
CA PHE A 329 -3.70 -8.20 -15.16
C PHE A 329 -3.84 -6.86 -15.92
N GLU A 330 -3.47 -6.83 -17.20
CA GLU A 330 -3.58 -5.65 -18.06
C GLU A 330 -5.04 -5.25 -18.29
N GLU A 331 -5.93 -6.22 -18.57
CA GLU A 331 -7.37 -5.98 -18.75
C GLU A 331 -8.00 -5.42 -17.46
N ALA A 332 -7.64 -5.97 -16.30
CA ALA A 332 -8.10 -5.50 -15.00
C ALA A 332 -7.63 -4.08 -14.70
N PHE A 333 -6.36 -3.76 -14.98
CA PHE A 333 -5.83 -2.42 -14.82
C PHE A 333 -6.55 -1.41 -15.74
N LYS A 334 -6.67 -1.69 -17.03
CA LYS A 334 -7.38 -0.83 -17.97
C LYS A 334 -8.84 -0.62 -17.56
N ALA A 335 -9.50 -1.68 -17.11
CA ALA A 335 -10.86 -1.59 -16.61
C ALA A 335 -10.98 -0.66 -15.39
N SER A 336 -10.00 -0.65 -14.49
CA SER A 336 -10.00 0.24 -13.32
C SER A 336 -9.99 1.72 -13.69
N LEU A 337 -9.49 2.06 -14.88
CA LEU A 337 -9.39 3.44 -15.37
C LEU A 337 -10.70 3.94 -16.02
N SER A 338 -11.51 3.05 -16.60
CA SER A 338 -12.59 3.41 -17.51
C SER A 338 -13.84 4.00 -16.83
N ASN A 339 -14.06 3.74 -15.54
CA ASN A 339 -15.27 4.16 -14.81
C ASN A 339 -14.99 5.12 -13.66
N TYR A 340 -13.77 5.61 -13.55
CA TYR A 340 -13.41 6.50 -12.45
C TYR A 340 -13.92 7.93 -12.72
N LYS A 341 -14.87 8.37 -11.91
CA LYS A 341 -15.25 9.78 -11.81
C LYS A 341 -14.65 10.32 -10.52
N ILE A 342 -13.83 11.35 -10.62
CA ILE A 342 -13.31 12.05 -9.45
C ILE A 342 -14.52 12.68 -8.74
N ASN A 343 -14.84 12.20 -7.54
CA ASN A 343 -15.75 12.91 -6.67
C ASN A 343 -14.95 14.06 -6.02
N GLU A 344 -15.24 15.29 -6.40
CA GLU A 344 -14.61 16.52 -5.92
C GLU A 344 -14.56 16.67 -4.38
N GLY A 345 -15.27 15.82 -3.63
CA GLY A 345 -15.28 15.78 -2.17
C GLY A 345 -14.37 14.75 -1.51
N GLU A 346 -13.74 13.83 -2.26
CA GLU A 346 -12.95 12.73 -1.67
C GLU A 346 -11.58 13.17 -1.13
N TYR A 347 -11.05 14.30 -1.59
CA TYR A 347 -9.69 14.74 -1.27
C TYR A 347 -9.60 16.22 -0.87
N GLY A 348 -10.66 16.81 -0.35
CA GLY A 348 -10.65 18.22 0.07
C GLY A 348 -10.13 19.16 -1.03
N GLU A 349 -10.74 20.29 -1.25
CA GLU A 349 -10.22 21.32 -2.14
C GLU A 349 -8.75 21.58 -1.78
N ILE A 350 -7.83 21.27 -2.69
CA ILE A 350 -6.46 21.82 -2.64
C ILE A 350 -6.66 23.32 -2.90
N LYS A 351 -6.77 24.10 -1.85
CA LYS A 351 -6.76 25.56 -1.96
C LYS A 351 -5.42 25.95 -2.55
N GLU A 352 -5.47 26.57 -3.72
CA GLU A 352 -4.32 27.20 -4.38
C GLU A 352 -3.58 28.19 -3.47
#